data_429fbc0c6c44203b57d2d93729e6be6f
#
_entry.id   429fbc0c6c44203b57d2d93729e6be6f
#
_cell.length_a   1.000
_cell.length_b   1.000
_cell.length_c   1.000
_cell.angle_alpha   90.00
_cell.angle_beta   90.00
_cell.angle_gamma   90.00
#
_symmetry.space_group_name_H-M   'P 1'
#
loop_
_entity.id
_entity.type
_entity.pdbx_description
1 polymer ?
#
loop_
_entity_poly.entity_id
_entity_poly.type
_entity_poly.pdbx_seq_one_letter_code
_entity_poly.pdbx_strand_id
1 'polypeptide(L)'
;MRDMHSNIKVIHAITPQAVGTSGIAGGKLSGVLDRRGFESAEFVFSYGTTASAADTIVPVIYECSTSNGSFTSVADADLLPSTNAEAAITLSAAGSSKIGYKGSKRYLKIRLYGTGHATGIVSAALVLGAPNMAPTT
;
A
#
# COMPACT_ATOMS: atom_id res chain seq x y z
N MET A 1 -21.93 6.91 10.40
CA MET A 1 -20.71 7.32 11.11
C MET A 1 -20.33 8.72 10.66
N ARG A 2 -20.35 9.68 11.58
CA ARG A 2 -19.96 11.07 11.31
C ARG A 2 -18.52 11.38 11.74
N ASP A 3 -17.98 10.57 12.64
CA ASP A 3 -16.62 10.71 13.16
C ASP A 3 -15.73 9.61 12.62
N MET A 4 -14.98 9.95 11.58
CA MET A 4 -13.94 9.06 11.04
C MET A 4 -12.69 9.09 11.92
N HIS A 5 -12.36 10.26 12.48
CA HIS A 5 -11.11 10.48 13.21
C HIS A 5 -10.91 9.48 14.36
N SER A 6 -11.96 9.23 15.15
CA SER A 6 -11.89 8.33 16.30
C SER A 6 -12.01 6.84 15.94
N ASN A 7 -12.23 6.52 14.66
CA ASN A 7 -12.49 5.16 14.19
C ASN A 7 -11.47 4.64 13.17
N ILE A 8 -10.45 5.43 12.86
CA ILE A 8 -9.35 5.01 11.99
C ILE A 8 -8.01 5.27 12.64
N LYS A 9 -7.00 4.52 12.21
CA LYS A 9 -5.60 4.77 12.51
C LYS A 9 -4.83 4.82 11.20
N VAL A 10 -3.97 5.81 11.04
CA VAL A 10 -3.11 5.94 9.86
C VAL A 10 -1.68 5.61 10.26
N ILE A 11 -1.09 4.65 9.55
CA ILE A 11 0.29 4.23 9.75
C ILE A 11 1.10 4.61 8.52
N HIS A 12 2.19 5.33 8.72
CA HIS A 12 3.13 5.64 7.66
C HIS A 12 3.74 4.37 7.07
N ALA A 13 3.75 4.23 5.76
CA ALA A 13 4.30 3.06 5.07
C ALA A 13 5.52 3.40 4.21
N ILE A 14 5.39 4.32 3.26
CA ILE A 14 6.49 4.72 2.36
C ILE A 14 6.58 6.24 2.37
N THR A 15 7.75 6.76 2.76
CA THR A 15 8.07 8.19 2.70
C THR A 15 8.01 8.68 1.24
N PRO A 16 7.51 9.90 0.98
CA PRO A 16 7.54 10.47 -0.36
C PRO A 16 8.95 10.46 -0.95
N GLN A 17 9.12 9.70 -2.03
CA GLN A 17 10.41 9.51 -2.68
C GLN A 17 10.25 9.00 -4.10
N ALA A 18 11.28 9.16 -4.93
CA ALA A 18 11.28 8.61 -6.27
C ALA A 18 11.36 7.08 -6.25
N VAL A 19 10.62 6.44 -7.15
CA VAL A 19 10.75 5.00 -7.40
C VAL A 19 11.94 4.77 -8.31
N GLY A 20 12.71 3.71 -8.04
CA GLY A 20 13.80 3.32 -8.94
C GLY A 20 13.30 2.69 -10.23
N THR A 21 14.14 2.69 -11.26
CA THR A 21 13.85 2.16 -12.59
C THR A 21 14.15 0.66 -12.74
N SER A 22 14.64 0.01 -11.70
CA SER A 22 15.14 -1.38 -11.74
C SER A 22 14.04 -2.43 -11.48
N GLY A 23 12.79 -2.14 -11.80
CA GLY A 23 11.66 -3.04 -11.57
C GLY A 23 11.48 -3.33 -10.08
N ILE A 24 11.03 -4.54 -9.77
CA ILE A 24 10.68 -4.93 -8.40
C ILE A 24 11.88 -4.83 -7.42
N ALA A 25 13.09 -5.11 -7.89
CA ALA A 25 14.30 -5.02 -7.06
C ALA A 25 14.65 -3.58 -6.66
N GLY A 26 14.36 -2.60 -7.52
CA GLY A 26 14.56 -1.18 -7.27
C GLY A 26 13.39 -0.50 -6.56
N GLY A 27 12.34 -1.23 -6.26
CA GLY A 27 11.14 -0.70 -5.63
C GLY A 27 11.34 -0.26 -4.19
N LYS A 28 10.41 0.56 -3.71
CA LYS A 28 10.39 1.04 -2.32
C LYS A 28 9.48 0.12 -1.51
N LEU A 29 10.05 -0.53 -0.51
CA LEU A 29 9.36 -1.43 0.39
C LEU A 29 9.12 -0.73 1.73
N SER A 30 7.91 -0.85 2.26
CA SER A 30 7.60 -0.37 3.62
C SER A 30 8.31 -1.21 4.69
N GLY A 31 8.39 -0.68 5.90
CA GLY A 31 8.63 -1.48 7.10
C GLY A 31 7.47 -2.44 7.37
N VAL A 32 7.59 -3.19 8.44
CA VAL A 32 6.50 -4.08 8.92
C VAL A 32 5.38 -3.23 9.51
N LEU A 33 4.17 -3.43 9.01
CA LEU A 33 2.97 -2.71 9.43
C LEU A 33 2.09 -3.68 10.25
N ASP A 34 1.80 -3.32 11.49
CA ASP A 34 1.01 -4.15 12.42
C ASP A 34 -0.44 -3.63 12.46
N ARG A 35 -1.40 -4.48 12.06
CA ARG A 35 -2.82 -4.15 12.09
C ARG A 35 -3.56 -4.65 13.34
N ARG A 36 -2.84 -5.02 14.38
CA ARG A 36 -3.44 -5.51 15.63
C ARG A 36 -4.48 -4.53 16.18
N GLY A 37 -5.66 -5.06 16.51
CA GLY A 37 -6.76 -4.28 17.07
C GLY A 37 -7.70 -3.68 16.03
N PHE A 38 -7.52 -4.00 14.75
CA PHE A 38 -8.35 -3.49 13.66
C PHE A 38 -8.79 -4.63 12.73
N GLU A 39 -10.05 -4.61 12.33
CA GLU A 39 -10.62 -5.61 11.42
C GLU A 39 -10.39 -5.26 9.94
N SER A 40 -10.35 -3.99 9.60
CA SER A 40 -10.16 -3.53 8.23
C SER A 40 -8.82 -2.83 8.03
N ALA A 41 -8.25 -3.00 6.84
CA ALA A 41 -7.01 -2.37 6.44
C ALA A 41 -7.08 -1.94 4.99
N GLU A 42 -6.63 -0.74 4.69
CA GLU A 42 -6.62 -0.14 3.36
C GLU A 42 -5.27 0.53 3.13
N PHE A 43 -4.55 0.12 2.12
CA PHE A 43 -3.38 0.85 1.65
C PHE A 43 -3.82 2.01 0.78
N VAL A 44 -3.39 3.20 1.13
CA VAL A 44 -3.58 4.41 0.33
C VAL A 44 -2.22 4.89 -0.13
N PHE A 45 -2.06 5.12 -1.43
CA PHE A 45 -0.82 5.61 -1.98
C PHE A 45 -1.08 6.70 -3.01
N SER A 46 -0.16 7.65 -3.08
CA SER A 46 -0.21 8.76 -4.01
C SER A 46 1.06 8.82 -4.85
N TYR A 47 0.93 9.34 -6.04
CA TYR A 47 1.97 9.39 -7.03
C TYR A 47 1.91 10.70 -7.82
N GLY A 48 3.09 11.19 -8.19
CA GLY A 48 3.25 12.34 -9.06
C GLY A 48 3.33 11.92 -10.53
N THR A 49 3.39 12.91 -11.40
CA THR A 49 3.59 12.72 -12.83
C THR A 49 5.05 12.48 -13.18
N THR A 50 5.28 11.81 -14.31
CA THR A 50 6.57 11.77 -15.00
C THR A 50 6.42 12.36 -16.40
N ALA A 51 7.55 12.66 -17.03
CA ALA A 51 7.56 13.20 -18.41
C ALA A 51 7.20 12.15 -19.47
N SER A 52 7.21 10.86 -19.13
CA SER A 52 6.96 9.77 -20.05
C SER A 52 5.66 9.05 -19.75
N ALA A 53 4.78 8.95 -20.74
CA ALA A 53 3.54 8.20 -20.62
C ALA A 53 3.76 6.67 -20.52
N ALA A 54 4.98 6.19 -20.76
CA ALA A 54 5.33 4.78 -20.61
C ALA A 54 5.74 4.41 -19.19
N ASP A 55 5.93 5.40 -18.31
CA ASP A 55 6.31 5.15 -16.92
C ASP A 55 5.10 4.68 -16.12
N THR A 56 5.29 3.61 -15.37
CA THR A 56 4.25 3.07 -14.49
C THR A 56 4.80 2.76 -13.11
N ILE A 57 3.91 2.71 -12.13
CA ILE A 57 4.17 2.11 -10.81
C ILE A 57 3.30 0.88 -10.62
N VAL A 58 3.84 -0.11 -9.95
CA VAL A 58 3.11 -1.34 -9.61
C VAL A 58 3.15 -1.50 -8.10
N PRO A 59 1.98 -1.51 -7.44
CA PRO A 59 1.90 -1.86 -6.03
C PRO A 59 1.94 -3.37 -5.85
N VAL A 60 2.57 -3.86 -4.79
CA VAL A 60 2.53 -5.26 -4.37
C VAL A 60 2.36 -5.31 -2.86
N ILE A 61 1.37 -6.05 -2.39
CA ILE A 61 1.07 -6.22 -0.98
C ILE A 61 1.61 -7.56 -0.50
N TYR A 62 2.24 -7.55 0.66
CA TYR A 62 2.77 -8.75 1.31
C TYR A 62 2.17 -8.92 2.69
N GLU A 63 2.07 -10.18 3.11
CA GLU A 63 1.51 -10.56 4.41
C GLU A 63 2.36 -11.57 5.15
N CYS A 64 2.28 -11.56 6.48
CA CYS A 64 2.90 -12.57 7.34
C CYS A 64 2.15 -12.67 8.69
N SER A 65 2.20 -13.85 9.31
CA SER A 65 1.63 -14.05 10.64
C SER A 65 2.54 -13.54 11.76
N THR A 66 3.85 -13.40 11.50
CA THR A 66 4.85 -12.94 12.46
C THR A 66 5.64 -11.75 11.93
N SER A 67 6.08 -10.87 12.81
CA SER A 67 6.76 -9.62 12.42
C SER A 67 8.12 -9.85 11.75
N ASN A 68 8.78 -10.94 12.06
CA ASN A 68 10.10 -11.32 11.54
C ASN A 68 10.07 -12.56 10.64
N GLY A 69 8.88 -12.99 10.23
CA GLY A 69 8.71 -14.15 9.34
C GLY A 69 8.95 -13.83 7.87
N SER A 70 8.80 -14.84 7.05
CA SER A 70 8.85 -14.71 5.59
C SER A 70 7.53 -14.10 5.09
N PHE A 71 7.60 -12.91 4.53
CA PHE A 71 6.46 -12.25 3.91
C PHE A 71 6.23 -12.82 2.50
N THR A 72 4.99 -13.16 2.21
CA THR A 72 4.54 -13.65 0.90
C THR A 72 3.57 -12.64 0.29
N SER A 73 3.51 -12.57 -1.04
CA SER A 73 2.50 -11.75 -1.71
C SER A 73 1.10 -12.22 -1.35
N VAL A 74 0.20 -11.25 -1.17
CA VAL A 74 -1.20 -11.53 -0.85
C VAL A 74 -1.89 -12.09 -2.10
N ALA A 75 -2.75 -13.09 -1.93
CA ALA A 75 -3.56 -13.60 -3.01
C ALA A 75 -4.62 -12.56 -3.44
N ASP A 76 -4.94 -12.49 -4.73
CA ASP A 76 -5.94 -11.56 -5.26
C ASP A 76 -7.29 -11.67 -4.53
N ALA A 77 -7.66 -12.88 -4.12
CA ALA A 77 -8.89 -13.12 -3.36
C ALA A 77 -8.95 -12.37 -2.03
N ASP A 78 -7.80 -12.05 -1.44
CA ASP A 78 -7.68 -11.34 -0.16
C ASP A 78 -7.40 -9.84 -0.32
N LEU A 79 -7.42 -9.34 -1.57
CA LEU A 79 -7.33 -7.93 -1.90
C LEU A 79 -8.67 -7.36 -2.36
N LEU A 80 -8.79 -6.03 -2.32
CA LEU A 80 -9.93 -5.29 -2.83
C LEU A 80 -9.47 -4.16 -3.77
N PRO A 81 -9.93 -4.13 -5.02
CA PRO A 81 -10.79 -5.14 -5.67
C PRO A 81 -10.08 -6.50 -5.78
N SER A 82 -10.85 -7.58 -5.86
CA SER A 82 -10.30 -8.95 -5.93
C SER A 82 -9.72 -9.32 -7.29
N THR A 83 -9.73 -8.41 -8.23
CA THR A 83 -9.11 -8.55 -9.54
C THR A 83 -8.35 -7.28 -9.88
N ASN A 84 -7.12 -7.43 -10.34
CA ASN A 84 -6.26 -6.30 -10.75
C ASN A 84 -6.02 -5.23 -9.66
N ALA A 85 -6.12 -5.58 -8.38
CA ALA A 85 -5.82 -4.64 -7.29
C ALA A 85 -4.39 -4.08 -7.40
N GLU A 86 -3.45 -4.91 -7.82
CA GLU A 86 -2.03 -4.60 -8.00
C GLU A 86 -1.67 -4.24 -9.45
N ALA A 87 -2.63 -3.80 -10.25
CA ALA A 87 -2.39 -3.41 -11.64
C ALA A 87 -1.43 -2.22 -11.75
N ALA A 88 -0.64 -2.21 -12.81
CA ALA A 88 0.25 -1.10 -13.12
C ALA A 88 -0.54 0.19 -13.36
N ILE A 89 -0.07 1.28 -12.76
CA ILE A 89 -0.68 2.61 -12.87
C ILE A 89 0.26 3.50 -13.69
N THR A 90 -0.25 4.08 -14.77
CA THR A 90 0.52 5.02 -15.59
C THR A 90 0.72 6.35 -14.86
N LEU A 91 1.91 6.92 -14.97
CA LEU A 91 2.26 8.19 -14.33
C LEU A 91 2.04 9.41 -15.24
N SER A 92 1.08 9.31 -16.16
CA SER A 92 0.70 10.42 -17.05
C SER A 92 0.02 11.58 -16.32
N ALA A 93 -0.54 11.33 -15.14
CA ALA A 93 -1.14 12.35 -14.28
C ALA A 93 -0.89 11.99 -12.81
N ALA A 94 -0.75 13.02 -11.96
CA ALA A 94 -0.71 12.82 -10.53
C ALA A 94 -2.05 12.28 -10.02
N GLY A 95 -2.00 11.42 -9.01
CA GLY A 95 -3.22 10.83 -8.47
C GLY A 95 -2.97 10.08 -7.19
N SER A 96 -4.03 9.42 -6.74
CA SER A 96 -4.00 8.52 -5.59
C SER A 96 -4.81 7.27 -5.89
N SER A 97 -4.43 6.17 -5.27
CA SER A 97 -5.12 4.89 -5.39
C SER A 97 -5.15 4.21 -4.03
N LYS A 98 -5.98 3.20 -3.92
CA LYS A 98 -6.12 2.43 -2.69
C LYS A 98 -6.27 0.95 -3.01
N ILE A 99 -5.80 0.12 -2.08
CA ILE A 99 -5.95 -1.34 -2.13
C ILE A 99 -6.38 -1.81 -0.75
N GLY A 100 -7.56 -2.43 -0.68
CA GLY A 100 -8.07 -3.02 0.55
C GLY A 100 -7.48 -4.40 0.79
N TYR A 101 -7.29 -4.74 2.07
CA TYR A 101 -6.85 -6.05 2.51
C TYR A 101 -7.92 -6.68 3.40
N LYS A 102 -8.37 -7.88 3.04
CA LYS A 102 -9.35 -8.65 3.80
C LYS A 102 -8.84 -10.01 4.27
N GLY A 103 -7.55 -10.27 4.10
CA GLY A 103 -6.91 -11.48 4.63
C GLY A 103 -6.81 -11.49 6.16
N SER A 104 -6.35 -12.60 6.70
CA SER A 104 -6.33 -12.85 8.15
C SER A 104 -4.97 -12.57 8.81
N LYS A 105 -3.92 -12.25 8.05
CA LYS A 105 -2.59 -12.07 8.61
C LYS A 105 -2.46 -10.73 9.34
N ARG A 106 -1.69 -10.74 10.43
CA ARG A 106 -1.50 -9.58 11.29
C ARG A 106 -0.54 -8.54 10.70
N TYR A 107 0.54 -8.98 10.06
CA TYR A 107 1.59 -8.11 9.59
C TYR A 107 1.56 -7.96 8.08
N LEU A 108 1.65 -6.73 7.62
CA LEU A 108 1.57 -6.36 6.22
C LEU A 108 2.79 -5.54 5.79
N LYS A 109 3.07 -5.55 4.50
CA LYS A 109 4.01 -4.64 3.84
C LYS A 109 3.45 -4.22 2.49
N ILE A 110 3.83 -3.06 2.01
CA ILE A 110 3.59 -2.63 0.64
C ILE A 110 4.91 -2.34 -0.05
N ARG A 111 5.02 -2.76 -1.29
CA ARG A 111 6.10 -2.35 -2.19
C ARG A 111 5.50 -1.58 -3.36
N LEU A 112 6.12 -0.46 -3.71
CA LEU A 112 5.85 0.27 -4.95
C LEU A 112 7.11 0.22 -5.80
N TYR A 113 7.01 -0.31 -7.00
CA TYR A 113 8.13 -0.34 -7.93
C TYR A 113 7.74 0.26 -9.28
N GLY A 114 8.72 0.85 -9.94
CA GLY A 114 8.54 1.46 -11.25
C GLY A 114 8.90 0.54 -12.39
N THR A 115 8.24 0.73 -13.51
CA THR A 115 8.65 0.20 -14.81
C THR A 115 8.89 1.38 -15.75
N GLY A 116 9.76 1.19 -16.73
CA GLY A 116 10.21 2.30 -17.60
C GLY A 116 11.26 3.17 -16.89
N HIS A 117 11.15 4.47 -17.00
CA HIS A 117 12.03 5.45 -16.36
C HIS A 117 11.37 6.11 -15.14
N ALA A 118 10.66 5.33 -14.35
CA ALA A 118 9.82 5.83 -13.26
C ALA A 118 10.61 6.64 -12.23
N THR A 119 10.68 7.97 -12.43
CA THR A 119 11.24 8.94 -11.49
C THR A 119 10.15 9.67 -10.69
N GLY A 120 8.89 9.27 -10.86
CA GLY A 120 7.77 9.86 -10.15
C GLY A 120 7.88 9.67 -8.64
N ILE A 121 7.53 10.71 -7.91
CA ILE A 121 7.48 10.66 -6.44
C ILE A 121 6.26 9.87 -6.03
N VAL A 122 6.44 8.92 -5.12
CA VAL A 122 5.37 8.09 -4.55
C VAL A 122 5.42 8.13 -3.03
N SER A 123 4.28 7.92 -2.40
CA SER A 123 4.15 7.75 -0.96
C SER A 123 3.02 6.79 -0.65
N ALA A 124 3.06 6.13 0.49
CA ALA A 124 2.02 5.21 0.92
C ALA A 124 1.78 5.28 2.43
N ALA A 125 0.53 5.04 2.81
CA ALA A 125 0.10 4.88 4.19
C ALA A 125 -0.86 3.69 4.29
N LEU A 126 -0.91 3.07 5.46
CA LEU A 126 -1.91 2.07 5.81
C LEU A 126 -2.97 2.74 6.68
N VAL A 127 -4.20 2.70 6.24
CA VAL A 127 -5.37 3.16 6.99
C VAL A 127 -6.05 1.93 7.60
N LEU A 128 -6.13 1.89 8.91
CA LEU A 128 -6.79 0.85 9.66
C LEU A 128 -8.14 1.35 10.14
N GLY A 129 -9.17 0.54 10.00
CA GLY A 129 -10.52 0.86 10.40
C GLY A 129 -11.20 -0.29 11.16
N ALA A 130 -12.45 -0.08 11.56
CA ALA A 130 -13.19 -1.01 12.37
C ALA A 130 -12.38 -1.47 13.61
N PRO A 131 -12.02 -0.54 14.51
CA PRO A 131 -11.22 -0.87 15.68
C PRO A 131 -12.02 -1.75 16.64
N ASN A 132 -11.33 -2.71 17.26
CA ASN A 132 -11.94 -3.54 18.33
C ASN A 132 -12.29 -2.71 19.57
N MET A 133 -11.60 -1.59 19.76
CA MET A 133 -11.87 -0.59 20.80
C MET A 133 -11.74 0.81 20.19
N ALA A 134 -12.80 1.60 20.30
CA ALA A 134 -12.83 3.01 19.92
C ALA A 134 -12.95 3.89 21.16
N PRO A 135 -12.49 5.15 21.15
CA PRO A 135 -11.75 5.81 20.06
C PRO A 135 -10.32 5.31 19.91
N THR A 136 -9.79 5.42 18.70
CA THR A 136 -8.37 5.17 18.43
C THR A 136 -7.55 6.40 18.77
N THR A 137 -6.40 6.22 19.36
CA THR A 137 -5.46 7.29 19.72
C THR A 137 -4.20 7.20 18.86
#